data_2e5343090ba2d9cca5b3d12c0d27113f
#
_entry.id   2e5343090ba2d9cca5b3d12c0d27113f
#
_cell.length_a   1.000
_cell.length_b   1.000
_cell.length_c   1.000
_cell.angle_alpha   90.00
_cell.angle_beta   90.00
_cell.angle_gamma   90.00
#
_symmetry.space_group_name_H-M   'P 1'
#
loop_
_entity.id
_entity.type
_entity.pdbx_description
1 polymer ?
#
loop_
_entity_poly.entity_id
_entity_poly.type
_entity_poly.pdbx_seq_one_letter_code
_entity_poly.pdbx_strand_id
1 'polypeptide(L)'
;MIFEHQSKNKKVLLIASLAILVLGVFMVFYSNVIFQEGNPWPQIKGITELSFSNKDIVKLDSQENKYITKSDNFETIKSFMKEKGYDFTEQMGSAYLFKSNIATNAIVVHKHYSRYYSLWIVNENVASIN
;
A
#
# COMPACT_ATOMS: atom_id res chain seq x y z
N MET A 1 -33.97 16.93 -38.54
CA MET A 1 -33.57 17.39 -37.19
C MET A 1 -33.83 16.35 -36.11
N ILE A 2 -35.01 15.76 -36.01
CA ILE A 2 -35.32 14.76 -34.94
C ILE A 2 -34.53 13.45 -35.09
N PHE A 3 -34.32 12.96 -36.31
CA PHE A 3 -33.57 11.73 -36.59
C PHE A 3 -32.04 11.85 -36.34
N GLU A 4 -31.46 13.03 -36.49
CA GLU A 4 -30.05 13.27 -36.28
C GLU A 4 -29.69 13.28 -34.78
N HIS A 5 -30.60 13.79 -33.98
CA HIS A 5 -30.45 13.80 -32.51
C HIS A 5 -30.55 12.39 -31.91
N GLN A 6 -31.46 11.55 -32.42
CA GLN A 6 -31.56 10.15 -32.02
C GLN A 6 -30.32 9.33 -32.39
N SER A 7 -29.73 9.59 -33.55
CA SER A 7 -28.51 8.89 -33.98
C SER A 7 -27.31 9.21 -33.09
N LYS A 8 -27.14 10.47 -32.67
CA LYS A 8 -26.07 10.88 -31.75
C LYS A 8 -26.23 10.20 -30.38
N ASN A 9 -27.43 10.14 -29.84
CA ASN A 9 -27.67 9.50 -28.54
C ASN A 9 -27.39 7.99 -28.58
N LYS A 10 -27.74 7.30 -29.66
CA LYS A 10 -27.44 5.86 -29.87
C LYS A 10 -25.91 5.61 -29.92
N LYS A 11 -25.15 6.47 -30.61
CA LYS A 11 -23.68 6.37 -30.68
C LYS A 11 -23.04 6.60 -29.31
N VAL A 12 -23.49 7.59 -28.56
CA VAL A 12 -23.02 7.87 -27.19
C VAL A 12 -23.32 6.68 -26.28
N LEU A 13 -24.50 6.10 -26.36
CA LEU A 13 -24.88 4.95 -25.56
C LEU A 13 -24.02 3.70 -25.88
N LEU A 14 -23.72 3.49 -27.17
CA LEU A 14 -22.84 2.41 -27.64
C LEU A 14 -21.41 2.59 -27.11
N ILE A 15 -20.87 3.79 -27.17
CA ILE A 15 -19.51 4.09 -26.66
C ILE A 15 -19.48 3.90 -25.14
N ALA A 16 -20.49 4.37 -24.42
CA ALA A 16 -20.58 4.21 -22.97
C ALA A 16 -20.66 2.73 -22.56
N SER A 17 -21.47 1.93 -23.26
CA SER A 17 -21.59 0.48 -22.99
C SER A 17 -20.28 -0.26 -23.27
N LEU A 18 -19.59 0.09 -24.34
CA LEU A 18 -18.28 -0.48 -24.67
C LEU A 18 -17.24 -0.11 -23.61
N ALA A 19 -17.22 1.14 -23.14
CA ALA A 19 -16.31 1.58 -22.08
C ALA A 19 -16.55 0.83 -20.76
N ILE A 20 -17.81 0.61 -20.39
CA ILE A 20 -18.17 -0.17 -19.20
C ILE A 20 -17.73 -1.62 -19.35
N LEU A 21 -17.92 -2.22 -20.52
CA LEU A 21 -17.48 -3.59 -20.79
C LEU A 21 -15.96 -3.74 -20.69
N VAL A 22 -15.21 -2.83 -21.29
CA VAL A 22 -13.73 -2.82 -21.21
C VAL A 22 -13.27 -2.65 -19.76
N LEU A 23 -13.91 -1.76 -19.00
CA LEU A 23 -13.60 -1.56 -17.58
C LEU A 23 -13.90 -2.82 -16.76
N GLY A 24 -15.02 -3.50 -17.03
CA GLY A 24 -15.38 -4.77 -16.39
C GLY A 24 -14.37 -5.87 -16.67
N VAL A 25 -13.97 -6.04 -17.92
CA VAL A 25 -12.92 -7.00 -18.31
C VAL A 25 -11.59 -6.67 -17.61
N PHE A 26 -11.20 -5.41 -17.60
CA PHE A 26 -10.00 -4.96 -16.90
C PHE A 26 -10.05 -5.30 -15.41
N MET A 27 -11.17 -5.03 -14.74
CA MET A 27 -11.38 -5.37 -13.33
C MET A 27 -11.24 -6.87 -13.06
N VAL A 28 -11.77 -7.74 -13.93
CA VAL A 28 -11.65 -9.20 -13.77
C VAL A 28 -10.20 -9.66 -13.90
N PHE A 29 -9.46 -9.19 -14.90
CA PHE A 29 -8.05 -9.58 -15.10
C PHE A 29 -7.11 -9.05 -14.03
N TYR A 30 -7.38 -7.87 -13.49
CA TYR A 30 -6.52 -7.23 -12.49
C TYR A 30 -7.02 -7.36 -11.05
N SER A 31 -8.14 -8.06 -10.83
CA SER A 31 -8.71 -8.26 -9.49
C SER A 31 -7.70 -8.87 -8.51
N ASN A 32 -6.93 -9.87 -8.93
CA ASN A 32 -5.92 -10.50 -8.11
C ASN A 32 -4.80 -9.55 -7.67
N VAL A 33 -4.45 -8.59 -8.52
CA VAL A 33 -3.44 -7.57 -8.19
C VAL A 33 -4.02 -6.50 -7.27
N ILE A 34 -5.25 -6.07 -7.53
CA ILE A 34 -5.92 -5.03 -6.74
C ILE A 34 -6.25 -5.53 -5.34
N PHE A 35 -6.68 -6.79 -5.22
CA PHE A 35 -7.13 -7.40 -3.97
C PHE A 35 -6.10 -8.36 -3.34
N GLN A 36 -4.84 -8.31 -3.77
CA GLN A 36 -3.78 -9.19 -3.25
C GLN A 36 -3.57 -9.11 -1.73
N GLU A 37 -3.83 -7.95 -1.14
CA GLU A 37 -3.77 -7.70 0.31
C GLU A 37 -5.17 -7.65 0.96
N GLY A 38 -6.19 -8.19 0.28
CA GLY A 38 -7.58 -8.13 0.73
C GLY A 38 -8.26 -6.82 0.33
N ASN A 39 -8.77 -6.06 1.32
CA ASN A 39 -9.40 -4.77 1.04
C ASN A 39 -8.35 -3.72 0.63
N PRO A 40 -8.38 -3.18 -0.60
CA PRO A 40 -7.38 -2.21 -1.08
C PRO A 40 -7.60 -0.78 -0.55
N TRP A 41 -8.71 -0.52 0.13
CA TRP A 41 -9.08 0.83 0.56
C TRP A 41 -8.06 1.50 1.49
N PRO A 42 -7.53 0.83 2.52
CA PRO A 42 -6.48 1.42 3.36
C PRO A 42 -5.23 1.82 2.59
N GLN A 43 -4.80 1.01 1.63
CA GLN A 43 -3.64 1.30 0.80
C GLN A 43 -3.88 2.51 -0.12
N ILE A 44 -5.05 2.59 -0.75
CA ILE A 44 -5.43 3.73 -1.60
C ILE A 44 -5.45 5.02 -0.78
N LYS A 45 -6.04 4.99 0.42
CA LYS A 45 -6.05 6.13 1.34
C LYS A 45 -4.63 6.53 1.76
N GLY A 46 -3.79 5.56 2.12
CA GLY A 46 -2.38 5.80 2.49
C GLY A 46 -1.56 6.40 1.34
N ILE A 47 -1.72 5.92 0.12
CA ILE A 47 -1.06 6.46 -1.08
C ILE A 47 -1.51 7.90 -1.34
N THR A 48 -2.80 8.18 -1.20
CA THR A 48 -3.34 9.53 -1.34
C THR A 48 -2.73 10.47 -0.31
N GLU A 49 -2.65 10.04 0.94
CA GLU A 49 -2.03 10.84 2.00
C GLU A 49 -0.54 11.08 1.75
N LEU A 50 0.23 10.07 1.32
CA LEU A 50 1.64 10.24 0.92
C LEU A 50 1.83 11.21 -0.25
N SER A 51 0.89 11.21 -1.20
CA SER A 51 0.98 12.03 -2.41
C SER A 51 0.66 13.50 -2.15
N PHE A 52 -0.25 13.78 -1.23
CA PHE A 52 -0.76 15.13 -0.95
C PHE A 52 -0.27 15.74 0.37
N SER A 53 0.45 14.99 1.19
CA SER A 53 1.09 15.49 2.40
C SER A 53 2.61 15.41 2.31
N ASN A 54 3.30 16.10 3.19
CA ASN A 54 4.78 16.03 3.31
C ASN A 54 5.25 14.85 4.19
N LYS A 55 4.42 13.86 4.41
CA LYS A 55 4.77 12.66 5.18
C LYS A 55 5.53 11.67 4.31
N ASP A 56 6.55 11.04 4.88
CA ASP A 56 7.33 9.98 4.23
C ASP A 56 6.80 8.58 4.57
N ILE A 57 6.03 8.46 5.65
CA ILE A 57 5.41 7.24 6.14
C ILE A 57 3.98 7.52 6.61
N VAL A 58 3.06 6.65 6.27
CA VAL A 58 1.65 6.71 6.68
C VAL A 58 1.23 5.39 7.29
N LYS A 59 0.61 5.44 8.47
CA LYS A 59 -0.03 4.26 9.07
C LYS A 59 -1.32 3.94 8.32
N LEU A 60 -1.47 2.68 7.92
CA LEU A 60 -2.70 2.20 7.31
C LEU A 60 -3.77 1.97 8.37
N ASP A 61 -5.01 2.28 8.01
CA ASP A 61 -6.20 2.13 8.85
C ASP A 61 -6.62 0.64 8.87
N SER A 62 -5.80 -0.20 9.49
CA SER A 62 -6.02 -1.62 9.63
C SER A 62 -5.70 -2.08 11.06
N GLN A 63 -6.23 -3.22 11.46
CA GLN A 63 -5.97 -3.82 12.78
C GLN A 63 -4.52 -4.26 12.96
N GLU A 64 -3.75 -4.38 11.88
CA GLU A 64 -2.33 -4.70 11.91
C GLU A 64 -1.48 -3.43 11.89
N ASN A 65 -0.30 -3.48 12.48
CA ASN A 65 0.68 -2.38 12.46
C ASN A 65 1.33 -2.26 11.07
N LYS A 66 0.53 -1.90 10.07
CA LYS A 66 0.95 -1.70 8.69
C LYS A 66 1.19 -0.24 8.39
N TYR A 67 2.28 0.01 7.69
CA TYR A 67 2.68 1.33 7.23
C TYR A 67 2.97 1.27 5.73
N ILE A 68 2.78 2.39 5.05
CA ILE A 68 3.11 2.55 3.63
C ILE A 68 4.12 3.68 3.46
N THR A 69 5.11 3.45 2.61
CA THR A 69 6.11 4.44 2.19
C THR A 69 6.23 4.43 0.68
N LYS A 70 6.93 5.42 0.13
CA LYS A 70 7.44 5.32 -1.24
C LYS A 70 8.42 4.16 -1.33
N SER A 71 8.52 3.55 -2.51
CA SER A 71 9.34 2.36 -2.72
C SER A 71 10.81 2.59 -2.33
N ASP A 72 11.45 1.53 -1.82
CA ASP A 72 12.87 1.45 -1.44
C ASP A 72 13.33 2.48 -0.40
N ASN A 73 12.44 2.89 0.49
CA ASN A 73 12.76 3.87 1.52
C ASN A 73 13.00 3.23 2.89
N PHE A 74 14.03 2.38 2.97
CA PHE A 74 14.44 1.75 4.25
C PHE A 74 14.88 2.80 5.28
N GLU A 75 15.52 3.88 4.87
CA GLU A 75 15.96 4.93 5.79
C GLU A 75 14.79 5.61 6.51
N THR A 76 13.65 5.74 5.87
CA THR A 76 12.41 6.22 6.51
C THR A 76 11.96 5.28 7.62
N ILE A 77 11.93 3.97 7.37
CA ILE A 77 11.56 2.98 8.40
C ILE A 77 12.58 2.95 9.53
N LYS A 78 13.85 3.03 9.21
CA LYS A 78 14.94 3.06 10.21
C LYS A 78 14.80 4.28 11.14
N SER A 79 14.56 5.46 10.59
CA SER A 79 14.32 6.68 11.36
C SER A 79 13.06 6.60 12.20
N PHE A 80 11.97 6.09 11.63
CA PHE A 80 10.72 5.87 12.33
C PHE A 80 10.88 4.92 13.53
N MET A 81 11.58 3.80 13.35
CA MET A 81 11.84 2.85 14.43
C MET A 81 12.78 3.44 15.50
N LYS A 82 13.74 4.26 15.09
CA LYS A 82 14.63 4.96 16.02
C LYS A 82 13.88 5.96 16.90
N GLU A 83 12.93 6.71 16.35
CA GLU A 83 12.05 7.59 17.13
C GLU A 83 11.22 6.82 18.17
N LYS A 84 10.88 5.56 17.88
CA LYS A 84 10.22 4.64 18.81
C LYS A 84 11.16 3.99 19.84
N GLY A 85 12.45 4.26 19.76
CA GLY A 85 13.45 3.71 20.68
C GLY A 85 14.07 2.40 20.26
N TYR A 86 13.98 2.04 18.97
CA TYR A 86 14.56 0.83 18.40
C TYR A 86 15.71 1.15 17.45
N ASP A 87 16.84 0.51 17.63
CA ASP A 87 17.99 0.58 16.73
C ASP A 87 18.04 -0.64 15.80
N PHE A 88 18.38 -0.38 14.54
CA PHE A 88 18.53 -1.44 13.54
C PHE A 88 19.69 -2.37 13.88
N THR A 89 19.48 -3.67 13.80
CA THR A 89 20.49 -4.68 14.09
C THR A 89 20.95 -5.40 12.84
N GLU A 90 20.02 -6.04 12.13
CA GLU A 90 20.35 -6.82 10.94
C GLU A 90 19.14 -7.02 10.01
N GLN A 91 19.41 -7.43 8.79
CA GLN A 91 18.39 -7.79 7.80
C GLN A 91 18.46 -9.28 7.50
N MET A 92 17.32 -9.94 7.55
CA MET A 92 17.15 -11.35 7.19
C MET A 92 16.07 -11.47 6.09
N GLY A 93 16.49 -11.50 4.83
CA GLY A 93 15.55 -11.48 3.71
C GLY A 93 14.70 -10.21 3.67
N SER A 94 13.39 -10.36 3.76
CA SER A 94 12.44 -9.25 3.83
C SER A 94 12.17 -8.76 5.26
N ALA A 95 12.76 -9.37 6.28
CA ALA A 95 12.64 -8.99 7.67
C ALA A 95 13.85 -8.15 8.11
N TYR A 96 13.55 -7.07 8.82
CA TYR A 96 14.53 -6.17 9.44
C TYR A 96 14.39 -6.27 10.95
N LEU A 97 15.48 -6.59 11.62
CA LEU A 97 15.51 -6.75 13.07
C LEU A 97 15.97 -5.47 13.75
N PHE A 98 15.23 -5.09 14.77
CA PHE A 98 15.49 -3.92 15.59
C PHE A 98 15.54 -4.30 17.06
N LYS A 99 16.37 -3.64 17.84
CA LYS A 99 16.54 -3.87 19.27
C LYS A 99 16.37 -2.57 20.05
N SER A 100 15.60 -2.65 21.13
CA SER A 100 15.43 -1.52 22.05
C SER A 100 16.43 -1.59 23.21
N ASN A 101 16.69 -0.44 23.83
CA ASN A 101 17.54 -0.34 25.02
C ASN A 101 16.95 -1.05 26.25
N ILE A 102 15.65 -1.34 26.26
CA ILE A 102 14.94 -2.05 27.34
C ILE A 102 14.77 -3.55 27.07
N ALA A 103 15.65 -4.14 26.25
CA ALA A 103 15.70 -5.57 25.93
C ALA A 103 14.45 -6.13 25.21
N THR A 104 13.67 -5.29 24.54
CA THR A 104 12.61 -5.71 23.62
C THR A 104 13.11 -5.67 22.19
N ASN A 105 12.64 -6.59 21.38
CA ASN A 105 12.96 -6.65 19.96
C ASN A 105 11.74 -6.26 19.13
N ALA A 106 11.98 -5.75 17.94
CA ALA A 106 10.95 -5.54 16.93
C ALA A 106 11.40 -6.16 15.61
N ILE A 107 10.45 -6.72 14.87
CA ILE A 107 10.66 -7.25 13.54
C ILE A 107 9.77 -6.46 12.59
N VAL A 108 10.39 -5.86 11.59
CA VAL A 108 9.71 -5.12 10.52
C VAL A 108 9.81 -5.93 9.24
N VAL A 109 8.67 -6.33 8.70
CA VAL A 109 8.61 -7.10 7.45
C VAL A 109 8.28 -6.18 6.29
N HIS A 110 9.14 -6.19 5.28
CA HIS A 110 8.94 -5.46 4.04
C HIS A 110 8.16 -6.28 3.03
N LYS A 111 7.16 -5.65 2.42
CA LYS A 111 6.40 -6.19 1.28
C LYS A 111 6.34 -5.18 0.15
N HIS A 112 6.67 -5.59 -1.05
CA HIS A 112 6.40 -4.79 -2.23
C HIS A 112 4.89 -4.73 -2.49
N TYR A 113 4.33 -3.52 -2.48
CA TYR A 113 2.94 -3.30 -2.88
C TYR A 113 2.83 -2.99 -4.38
N SER A 114 3.73 -2.15 -4.85
CA SER A 114 3.84 -1.80 -6.26
C SER A 114 5.26 -1.33 -6.58
N ARG A 115 5.51 -0.95 -7.84
CA ARG A 115 6.78 -0.35 -8.24
C ARG A 115 7.13 0.94 -7.46
N TYR A 116 6.12 1.65 -6.98
CA TYR A 116 6.28 2.98 -6.38
C TYR A 116 6.06 3.01 -4.86
N TYR A 117 5.50 1.95 -4.28
CA TYR A 117 5.13 1.91 -2.86
C TYR A 117 5.49 0.59 -2.22
N SER A 118 5.92 0.68 -0.96
CA SER A 118 6.24 -0.46 -0.11
C SER A 118 5.36 -0.49 1.13
N LEU A 119 4.98 -1.68 1.55
CA LEU A 119 4.30 -1.94 2.80
C LEU A 119 5.29 -2.44 3.84
N TRP A 120 5.10 -2.02 5.08
CA TRP A 120 5.90 -2.41 6.22
C TRP A 120 4.99 -2.88 7.34
N ILE A 121 5.23 -4.09 7.84
CA ILE A 121 4.50 -4.65 8.98
C ILE A 121 5.43 -4.60 10.17
N VAL A 122 5.06 -3.82 11.19
CA VAL A 122 5.86 -3.59 12.38
C VAL A 122 5.33 -4.46 13.52
N ASN A 123 6.11 -5.45 13.94
CA ASN A 123 5.83 -6.29 15.08
C ASN A 123 6.76 -5.89 16.23
N GLU A 124 6.23 -5.21 17.22
CA GLU A 124 6.93 -4.80 18.42
C GLU A 124 6.82 -5.87 19.53
N ASN A 125 7.71 -5.81 20.52
CA ASN A 125 7.72 -6.70 21.68
C ASN A 125 7.86 -8.21 21.34
N VAL A 126 8.64 -8.52 20.32
CA VAL A 126 8.97 -9.89 19.98
C VAL A 126 9.98 -10.43 21.01
N ALA A 127 9.70 -11.62 21.58
CA ALA A 127 10.64 -12.27 22.46
C ALA A 127 11.97 -12.52 21.73
N SER A 128 13.09 -12.39 22.44
CA SER A 128 14.42 -12.64 21.86
C SER A 128 14.46 -14.02 21.23
N ILE A 129 14.74 -14.07 19.95
CA ILE A 129 15.07 -15.33 19.26
C ILE A 129 16.49 -15.67 19.69
N ASN A 130 16.60 -16.62 20.63
CA ASN A 130 17.88 -17.22 21.00
C ASN A 130 18.33 -18.18 19.90
#